data_39ad198656aff7a213d1462e2710b0fb
#
_entry.id   39ad198656aff7a213d1462e2710b0fb
#
_cell.length_a   1.000
_cell.length_b   1.000
_cell.length_c   1.000
_cell.angle_alpha   90.00
_cell.angle_beta   90.00
_cell.angle_gamma   90.00
#
_symmetry.space_group_name_H-M   'P 1'
#
loop_
_entity.id
_entity.type
_entity.pdbx_description
1 polymer ?
#
loop_
_entity_poly.entity_id
_entity_poly.type
_entity_poly.pdbx_seq_one_letter_code
_entity_poly.pdbx_strand_id
1 'polypeptide(L)'
;AEEAARQAQREAEIERERAELRRIREAEQADAQRRAEGAARREAEGRAAARERDLLEALEAEERRRESGGGQSGAAARAQVASRWVPQIKSRVLQYWTRPPSARRELRTVVNLRLEEGGAVVPNSVRVVEGSGKAAFDQSVVAAIYRASPLPVPEGEEFELFRDFNFVFRP
;
A
#
# COMPACT_ATOMS: atom_id res chain seq x y z
N ALA A 1 -71.80 -29.12 58.97
CA ALA A 1 -71.26 -27.73 58.74
C ALA A 1 -69.75 -27.69 58.91
N GLU A 2 -69.13 -28.28 59.90
CA GLU A 2 -67.67 -28.23 60.16
C GLU A 2 -66.83 -28.99 59.11
N GLU A 3 -67.31 -30.11 58.60
CA GLU A 3 -66.59 -30.88 57.56
C GLU A 3 -66.49 -30.09 56.24
N ALA A 4 -67.55 -29.41 55.81
CA ALA A 4 -67.52 -28.55 54.65
C ALA A 4 -66.55 -27.37 54.79
N ALA A 5 -66.48 -26.81 55.98
CA ALA A 5 -65.49 -25.73 56.26
C ALA A 5 -64.03 -26.22 56.23
N ARG A 6 -63.78 -27.40 56.74
CA ARG A 6 -62.49 -28.03 56.70
C ARG A 6 -62.08 -28.42 55.26
N GLN A 7 -62.99 -28.89 54.44
CA GLN A 7 -62.73 -29.15 53.01
C GLN A 7 -62.44 -27.87 52.26
N ALA A 8 -63.21 -26.83 52.44
CA ALA A 8 -62.98 -25.55 51.80
C ALA A 8 -61.61 -24.93 52.18
N GLN A 9 -61.18 -25.09 53.45
CA GLN A 9 -59.83 -24.68 53.90
C GLN A 9 -58.72 -25.45 53.22
N ARG A 10 -58.85 -26.77 53.11
CA ARG A 10 -57.86 -27.58 52.38
C ARG A 10 -57.79 -27.28 50.90
N GLU A 11 -58.91 -27.05 50.23
CA GLU A 11 -58.97 -26.67 48.85
C GLU A 11 -58.30 -25.33 48.62
N ALA A 12 -58.54 -24.36 49.48
CA ALA A 12 -57.92 -23.03 49.40
C ALA A 12 -56.41 -23.11 49.66
N GLU A 13 -55.95 -23.99 50.55
CA GLU A 13 -54.51 -24.20 50.79
C GLU A 13 -53.82 -24.87 49.56
N ILE A 14 -54.41 -25.89 48.99
CA ILE A 14 -53.94 -26.53 47.76
C ILE A 14 -53.89 -25.55 46.60
N GLU A 15 -54.88 -24.68 46.46
CA GLU A 15 -54.93 -23.68 45.39
C GLU A 15 -53.82 -22.60 45.57
N ARG A 16 -53.56 -22.20 46.81
CA ARG A 16 -52.42 -21.29 47.14
C ARG A 16 -51.10 -21.93 46.83
N GLU A 17 -50.88 -23.16 47.18
CA GLU A 17 -49.67 -23.92 46.92
C GLU A 17 -49.46 -24.11 45.38
N ARG A 18 -50.51 -24.40 44.66
CA ARG A 18 -50.48 -24.48 43.19
C ARG A 18 -50.19 -23.13 42.54
N ALA A 19 -50.71 -22.06 43.06
CA ALA A 19 -50.45 -20.72 42.57
C ALA A 19 -48.99 -20.30 42.81
N GLU A 20 -48.47 -20.66 43.97
CA GLU A 20 -47.04 -20.40 44.32
C GLU A 20 -46.08 -21.20 43.41
N LEU A 21 -46.35 -22.48 43.22
CA LEU A 21 -45.62 -23.33 42.28
C LEU A 21 -45.63 -22.81 40.84
N ARG A 22 -46.77 -22.28 40.40
CA ARG A 22 -46.86 -21.65 39.07
C ARG A 22 -45.98 -20.41 38.99
N ARG A 23 -46.02 -19.54 39.98
CA ARG A 23 -45.15 -18.33 40.04
C ARG A 23 -43.68 -18.67 40.02
N ILE A 24 -43.28 -19.70 40.78
CA ILE A 24 -41.89 -20.16 40.80
C ILE A 24 -41.48 -20.67 39.42
N ARG A 25 -42.28 -21.51 38.76
CA ARG A 25 -41.99 -22.02 37.43
C ARG A 25 -41.93 -20.90 36.37
N GLU A 26 -42.83 -19.93 36.44
CA GLU A 26 -42.83 -18.78 35.54
C GLU A 26 -41.57 -17.91 35.73
N ALA A 27 -41.15 -17.70 37.00
CA ALA A 27 -39.95 -16.99 37.31
C ALA A 27 -38.69 -17.71 36.82
N GLU A 28 -38.62 -19.04 37.03
CA GLU A 28 -37.49 -19.88 36.52
C GLU A 28 -37.45 -19.87 34.98
N GLN A 29 -38.58 -19.96 34.31
CA GLN A 29 -38.63 -19.87 32.84
C GLN A 29 -38.22 -18.50 32.35
N ALA A 30 -38.65 -17.43 32.97
CA ALA A 30 -38.25 -16.07 32.62
C ALA A 30 -36.73 -15.85 32.82
N ASP A 31 -36.19 -16.37 33.90
CA ASP A 31 -34.74 -16.29 34.14
C ASP A 31 -33.91 -17.14 33.15
N ALA A 32 -34.41 -18.34 32.82
CA ALA A 32 -33.81 -19.18 31.79
C ALA A 32 -33.82 -18.48 30.41
N GLN A 33 -34.94 -17.85 30.03
CA GLN A 33 -35.02 -17.07 28.81
C GLN A 33 -34.02 -15.89 28.79
N ARG A 34 -33.99 -15.10 29.84
CA ARG A 34 -33.04 -13.97 29.97
C ARG A 34 -31.59 -14.42 29.85
N ARG A 35 -31.25 -15.56 30.48
CA ARG A 35 -29.90 -16.14 30.35
C ARG A 35 -29.59 -16.61 28.92
N ALA A 36 -30.55 -17.24 28.28
CA ALA A 36 -30.43 -17.71 26.88
C ALA A 36 -30.28 -16.52 25.90
N GLU A 37 -31.09 -15.48 26.06
CA GLU A 37 -31.01 -14.25 25.26
C GLU A 37 -29.69 -13.52 25.47
N GLY A 38 -29.25 -13.42 26.73
CA GLY A 38 -27.95 -12.83 27.06
C GLY A 38 -26.76 -13.60 26.49
N ALA A 39 -26.83 -14.94 26.48
CA ALA A 39 -25.82 -15.79 25.85
C ALA A 39 -25.81 -15.64 24.33
N ALA A 40 -26.97 -15.68 23.69
CA ALA A 40 -27.12 -15.50 22.24
C ALA A 40 -26.62 -14.14 21.79
N ARG A 41 -26.91 -13.07 22.55
CA ARG A 41 -26.42 -11.72 22.26
C ARG A 41 -24.88 -11.64 22.33
N ARG A 42 -24.27 -12.18 23.38
CA ARG A 42 -22.80 -12.22 23.51
C ARG A 42 -22.14 -13.01 22.38
N GLU A 43 -22.75 -14.13 21.99
CA GLU A 43 -22.24 -14.92 20.89
C GLU A 43 -22.36 -14.17 19.54
N ALA A 44 -23.46 -13.48 19.31
CA ALA A 44 -23.66 -12.64 18.12
C ALA A 44 -22.66 -11.48 18.08
N GLU A 45 -22.46 -10.79 19.20
CA GLU A 45 -21.45 -9.72 19.33
C GLU A 45 -20.03 -10.26 19.11
N GLY A 46 -19.70 -11.42 19.66
CA GLY A 46 -18.40 -12.08 19.43
C GLY A 46 -18.18 -12.48 17.97
N ARG A 47 -19.19 -13.02 17.31
CA ARG A 47 -19.12 -13.34 15.87
C ARG A 47 -19.00 -12.10 14.99
N ALA A 48 -19.67 -11.01 15.35
CA ALA A 48 -19.56 -9.75 14.64
C ALA A 48 -18.14 -9.17 14.77
N ALA A 49 -17.59 -9.13 15.98
CA ALA A 49 -16.24 -8.66 16.24
C ALA A 49 -15.16 -9.52 15.54
N ALA A 50 -15.36 -10.84 15.47
CA ALA A 50 -14.46 -11.73 14.75
C ALA A 50 -14.46 -11.42 13.24
N ARG A 51 -15.66 -11.27 12.64
CA ARG A 51 -15.78 -10.91 11.22
C ARG A 51 -15.13 -9.55 10.88
N GLU A 52 -15.28 -8.58 11.77
CA GLU A 52 -14.65 -7.27 11.59
C GLU A 52 -13.12 -7.37 11.60
N ARG A 53 -12.57 -8.16 12.53
CA ARG A 53 -11.10 -8.42 12.57
C ARG A 53 -10.60 -9.14 11.33
N ASP A 54 -11.31 -10.18 10.89
CA ASP A 54 -10.95 -10.92 9.67
C ASP A 54 -10.98 -10.02 8.43
N LEU A 55 -11.96 -9.11 8.36
CA LEU A 55 -12.06 -8.14 7.27
C LEU A 55 -10.90 -7.13 7.29
N LEU A 56 -10.56 -6.59 8.46
CA LEU A 56 -9.43 -5.67 8.61
C LEU A 56 -8.12 -6.35 8.24
N GLU A 57 -7.89 -7.57 8.70
CA GLU A 57 -6.69 -8.35 8.36
C GLU A 57 -6.60 -8.65 6.86
N ALA A 58 -7.74 -8.96 6.22
CA ALA A 58 -7.80 -9.18 4.77
C ALA A 58 -7.47 -7.90 3.99
N LEU A 59 -7.98 -6.74 4.42
CA LEU A 59 -7.66 -5.44 3.80
C LEU A 59 -6.18 -5.09 3.95
N GLU A 60 -5.61 -5.25 5.15
CA GLU A 60 -4.18 -5.02 5.37
C GLU A 60 -3.29 -5.98 4.55
N ALA A 61 -3.71 -7.24 4.42
CA ALA A 61 -3.00 -8.22 3.60
C ALA A 61 -3.05 -7.86 2.11
N GLU A 62 -4.18 -7.34 1.62
CA GLU A 62 -4.33 -6.87 0.24
C GLU A 62 -3.46 -5.62 0.00
N GLU A 63 -3.44 -4.68 0.94
CA GLU A 63 -2.61 -3.48 0.85
C GLU A 63 -1.11 -3.83 0.82
N ARG A 64 -0.65 -4.74 1.68
CA ARG A 64 0.73 -5.27 1.65
C ARG A 64 1.06 -5.99 0.34
N ARG A 65 0.10 -6.71 -0.25
CA ARG A 65 0.26 -7.34 -1.58
C ARG A 65 0.38 -6.32 -2.69
N ARG A 66 -0.41 -5.25 -2.66
CA ARG A 66 -0.32 -4.14 -3.63
C ARG A 66 1.03 -3.42 -3.51
N GLU A 67 1.48 -3.13 -2.30
CA GLU A 67 2.78 -2.52 -2.05
C GLU A 67 3.95 -3.44 -2.49
N SER A 68 3.91 -4.73 -2.19
CA SER A 68 4.97 -5.67 -2.55
C SER A 68 4.92 -6.13 -4.00
N GLY A 69 3.72 -6.35 -4.57
CA GLY A 69 3.55 -6.81 -5.95
C GLY A 69 3.74 -5.71 -6.99
N GLY A 70 3.29 -4.49 -6.70
CA GLY A 70 3.51 -3.33 -7.57
C GLY A 70 4.97 -2.86 -7.59
N GLY A 71 5.70 -3.02 -6.47
CA GLY A 71 7.11 -2.62 -6.37
C GLY A 71 8.07 -3.53 -7.13
N GLN A 72 7.96 -4.83 -7.01
CA GLN A 72 8.93 -5.76 -7.60
C GLN A 72 8.73 -6.00 -9.09
N SER A 73 7.52 -6.19 -9.57
CA SER A 73 7.23 -6.32 -11.00
C SER A 73 7.46 -4.99 -11.74
N GLY A 74 7.08 -3.88 -11.15
CA GLY A 74 7.34 -2.55 -11.68
C GLY A 74 8.82 -2.18 -11.68
N ALA A 75 9.58 -2.53 -10.64
CA ALA A 75 11.02 -2.29 -10.59
C ALA A 75 11.78 -3.15 -11.61
N ALA A 76 11.42 -4.42 -11.78
CA ALA A 76 12.02 -5.30 -12.79
C ALA A 76 11.72 -4.80 -14.21
N ALA A 77 10.48 -4.41 -14.51
CA ALA A 77 10.11 -3.83 -15.79
C ALA A 77 10.85 -2.53 -16.08
N ARG A 78 10.95 -1.63 -15.10
CA ARG A 78 11.72 -0.38 -15.20
C ARG A 78 13.20 -0.65 -15.46
N ALA A 79 13.82 -1.59 -14.72
CA ALA A 79 15.20 -1.97 -14.91
C ALA A 79 15.44 -2.55 -16.33
N GLN A 80 14.49 -3.30 -16.85
CA GLN A 80 14.57 -3.89 -18.20
C GLN A 80 14.47 -2.82 -19.28
N VAL A 81 13.58 -1.85 -19.16
CA VAL A 81 13.48 -0.70 -20.04
C VAL A 81 14.75 0.15 -19.94
N ALA A 82 15.21 0.47 -18.74
CA ALA A 82 16.43 1.23 -18.53
C ALA A 82 17.68 0.54 -19.14
N SER A 83 17.81 -0.78 -18.98
CA SER A 83 18.94 -1.54 -19.55
C SER A 83 19.01 -1.48 -21.08
N ARG A 84 17.88 -1.31 -21.75
CA ARG A 84 17.78 -1.16 -23.20
C ARG A 84 18.17 0.25 -23.66
N TRP A 85 17.68 1.28 -23.00
CA TRP A 85 17.78 2.68 -23.47
C TRP A 85 18.96 3.45 -22.89
N VAL A 86 19.35 3.22 -21.66
CA VAL A 86 20.47 3.93 -21.01
C VAL A 86 21.79 3.81 -21.80
N PRO A 87 22.16 2.63 -22.36
CA PRO A 87 23.35 2.53 -23.22
C PRO A 87 23.26 3.36 -24.48
N GLN A 88 22.07 3.47 -25.09
CA GLN A 88 21.84 4.28 -26.29
C GLN A 88 21.96 5.77 -25.98
N ILE A 89 21.36 6.22 -24.87
CA ILE A 89 21.51 7.58 -24.36
C ILE A 89 22.99 7.90 -24.11
N LYS A 90 23.70 6.98 -23.43
CA LYS A 90 25.14 7.14 -23.19
C LYS A 90 25.96 7.26 -24.46
N SER A 91 25.72 6.40 -25.44
CA SER A 91 26.38 6.46 -26.76
C SER A 91 26.13 7.79 -27.45
N ARG A 92 24.87 8.25 -27.43
CA ARG A 92 24.49 9.54 -28.02
C ARG A 92 25.21 10.71 -27.36
N VAL A 93 25.24 10.76 -26.03
CA VAL A 93 25.94 11.79 -25.28
C VAL A 93 27.46 11.75 -25.54
N LEU A 94 28.06 10.55 -25.61
CA LEU A 94 29.48 10.40 -25.93
C LEU A 94 29.87 10.91 -27.32
N GLN A 95 28.99 10.80 -28.32
CA GLN A 95 29.21 11.34 -29.67
C GLN A 95 29.37 12.87 -29.68
N TYR A 96 28.67 13.56 -28.79
CA TYR A 96 28.69 15.01 -28.68
C TYR A 96 29.57 15.52 -27.55
N TRP A 97 30.23 14.59 -26.80
CA TRP A 97 31.03 14.93 -25.67
C TRP A 97 32.44 15.35 -26.08
N THR A 98 32.80 16.58 -25.74
CA THR A 98 34.15 17.06 -25.90
C THR A 98 34.93 16.73 -24.61
N ARG A 99 35.92 15.82 -24.71
CA ARG A 99 36.71 15.36 -23.59
C ARG A 99 37.60 16.47 -23.06
N PRO A 100 37.43 16.97 -21.83
CA PRO A 100 38.37 17.94 -21.26
C PRO A 100 39.69 17.27 -20.88
N PRO A 101 40.81 18.02 -20.81
CA PRO A 101 42.11 17.47 -20.40
C PRO A 101 42.11 16.84 -18.99
N SER A 102 41.21 17.29 -18.14
CA SER A 102 41.01 16.77 -16.78
C SER A 102 40.23 15.45 -16.72
N ALA A 103 39.66 14.97 -17.85
CA ALA A 103 38.86 13.78 -17.88
C ALA A 103 39.72 12.52 -17.70
N ARG A 104 39.48 11.82 -16.59
CA ARG A 104 40.06 10.50 -16.29
C ARG A 104 38.98 9.44 -16.32
N ARG A 105 39.32 8.19 -16.61
CA ARG A 105 38.37 7.06 -16.69
C ARG A 105 37.66 6.77 -15.36
N GLU A 106 38.23 7.20 -14.26
CA GLU A 106 37.69 7.00 -12.90
C GLU A 106 36.64 8.03 -12.51
N LEU A 107 36.52 9.12 -13.28
CA LEU A 107 35.55 10.16 -12.99
C LEU A 107 34.16 9.69 -13.27
N ARG A 108 33.28 10.04 -12.36
CA ARG A 108 31.83 9.77 -12.45
C ARG A 108 31.09 11.04 -12.08
N THR A 109 30.07 11.38 -12.85
CA THR A 109 29.12 12.39 -12.47
C THR A 109 27.69 11.87 -12.61
N VAL A 110 26.80 12.29 -11.72
CA VAL A 110 25.39 12.02 -11.80
C VAL A 110 24.66 13.31 -12.12
N VAL A 111 23.91 13.29 -13.19
CA VAL A 111 23.19 14.46 -13.69
C VAL A 111 21.71 14.15 -13.73
N ASN A 112 20.91 15.00 -13.10
CA ASN A 112 19.45 14.94 -13.26
C ASN A 112 19.10 15.76 -14.50
N LEU A 113 18.20 15.22 -15.33
CA LEU A 113 17.70 15.89 -16.52
C LEU A 113 16.22 15.58 -16.76
N ARG A 114 15.56 16.51 -17.41
CA ARG A 114 14.17 16.34 -17.85
C ARG A 114 14.11 16.33 -19.36
N LEU A 115 13.27 15.43 -19.88
CA LEU A 115 13.03 15.27 -21.29
C LEU A 115 11.56 15.55 -21.62
N GLU A 116 11.33 16.07 -22.80
CA GLU A 116 10.01 16.10 -23.43
C GLU A 116 9.79 14.85 -24.26
N GLU A 117 8.55 14.56 -24.62
CA GLU A 117 8.22 13.48 -25.53
C GLU A 117 9.02 13.63 -26.83
N GLY A 118 9.63 12.52 -27.28
CA GLY A 118 10.58 12.56 -28.41
C GLY A 118 12.03 12.80 -28.00
N GLY A 119 12.34 12.91 -26.69
CA GLY A 119 13.72 12.95 -26.19
C GLY A 119 14.39 14.30 -26.18
N ALA A 120 13.66 15.39 -26.46
CA ALA A 120 14.19 16.75 -26.37
C ALA A 120 14.52 17.10 -24.92
N VAL A 121 15.74 17.62 -24.68
CA VAL A 121 16.19 18.04 -23.35
C VAL A 121 15.54 19.38 -23.02
N VAL A 122 14.81 19.44 -21.90
CA VAL A 122 14.17 20.68 -21.44
C VAL A 122 15.25 21.72 -21.09
N PRO A 123 15.15 22.95 -21.61
CA PRO A 123 16.12 24.00 -21.30
C PRO A 123 16.25 24.23 -19.78
N ASN A 124 17.48 24.42 -19.31
CA ASN A 124 17.82 24.65 -17.90
C ASN A 124 17.39 23.54 -16.92
N SER A 125 17.02 22.35 -17.41
CA SER A 125 16.63 21.22 -16.56
C SER A 125 17.81 20.37 -16.11
N VAL A 126 18.93 20.43 -16.83
CA VAL A 126 20.12 19.60 -16.55
C VAL A 126 20.87 20.11 -15.32
N ARG A 127 20.95 19.30 -14.28
CA ARG A 127 21.59 19.65 -13.01
C ARG A 127 22.55 18.54 -12.56
N VAL A 128 23.74 18.92 -12.13
CA VAL A 128 24.68 17.98 -11.50
C VAL A 128 24.18 17.68 -10.08
N VAL A 129 23.82 16.43 -9.82
CA VAL A 129 23.38 15.94 -8.51
C VAL A 129 24.57 15.46 -7.69
N GLU A 130 25.48 14.74 -8.35
CA GLU A 130 26.72 14.25 -7.76
C GLU A 130 27.88 14.59 -8.70
N GLY A 131 28.68 15.55 -8.31
CA GLY A 131 29.82 16.00 -9.10
C GLY A 131 31.01 15.04 -9.02
N SER A 132 31.84 15.05 -10.07
CA SER A 132 33.06 14.24 -10.14
C SER A 132 34.21 14.79 -9.31
N GLY A 133 34.05 15.96 -8.68
CA GLY A 133 35.15 16.72 -8.05
C GLY A 133 35.98 17.53 -9.05
N LYS A 134 35.63 17.52 -10.34
CA LYS A 134 36.24 18.32 -11.41
C LYS A 134 35.19 19.09 -12.18
N ALA A 135 35.05 20.37 -11.86
CA ALA A 135 34.01 21.24 -12.46
C ALA A 135 34.07 21.27 -13.99
N ALA A 136 35.25 21.28 -14.58
CA ALA A 136 35.40 21.25 -16.03
C ALA A 136 34.85 19.96 -16.68
N PHE A 137 35.01 18.83 -15.98
CA PHE A 137 34.42 17.56 -16.42
C PHE A 137 32.91 17.58 -16.30
N ASP A 138 32.37 17.99 -15.16
CA ASP A 138 30.91 18.06 -14.93
C ASP A 138 30.21 19.00 -15.93
N GLN A 139 30.79 20.17 -16.18
CA GLN A 139 30.31 21.12 -17.18
C GLN A 139 30.35 20.55 -18.60
N SER A 140 31.41 19.79 -18.93
CA SER A 140 31.52 19.17 -20.25
C SER A 140 30.44 18.12 -20.49
N VAL A 141 30.04 17.39 -19.46
CA VAL A 141 28.92 16.41 -19.52
C VAL A 141 27.60 17.11 -19.71
N VAL A 142 27.33 18.18 -18.95
CA VAL A 142 26.11 19.00 -19.12
C VAL A 142 26.01 19.56 -20.54
N ALA A 143 27.07 20.12 -21.06
CA ALA A 143 27.12 20.63 -22.43
C ALA A 143 26.89 19.54 -23.48
N ALA A 144 27.46 18.35 -23.26
CA ALA A 144 27.25 17.20 -24.15
C ALA A 144 25.79 16.73 -24.18
N ILE A 145 25.11 16.72 -23.05
CA ILE A 145 23.68 16.36 -22.94
C ILE A 145 22.83 17.31 -23.78
N TYR A 146 23.03 18.61 -23.65
CA TYR A 146 22.30 19.58 -24.47
C TYR A 146 22.59 19.45 -25.96
N ARG A 147 23.83 19.21 -26.35
CA ARG A 147 24.22 19.01 -27.77
C ARG A 147 23.70 17.69 -28.34
N ALA A 148 23.53 16.68 -27.51
CA ALA A 148 23.01 15.37 -27.92
C ALA A 148 21.50 15.34 -28.09
N SER A 149 20.79 16.39 -27.68
CA SER A 149 19.33 16.52 -27.84
C SER A 149 18.91 16.47 -29.33
N PRO A 150 17.88 15.71 -29.69
CA PRO A 150 17.07 14.84 -28.85
C PRO A 150 17.79 13.52 -28.51
N LEU A 151 17.59 13.05 -27.28
CA LEU A 151 18.13 11.78 -26.80
C LEU A 151 17.25 10.61 -27.25
N PRO A 152 17.81 9.43 -27.54
CA PRO A 152 17.02 8.26 -27.88
C PRO A 152 16.31 7.74 -26.63
N VAL A 153 15.00 7.86 -26.62
CA VAL A 153 14.11 7.40 -25.53
C VAL A 153 12.93 6.65 -26.12
N PRO A 154 12.28 5.76 -25.35
CA PRO A 154 11.05 5.10 -25.80
C PRO A 154 9.91 6.09 -25.95
N GLU A 155 8.88 5.67 -26.66
CA GLU A 155 7.61 6.40 -26.78
C GLU A 155 6.56 5.79 -25.84
N GLY A 156 5.50 6.54 -25.57
CA GLY A 156 4.35 6.09 -24.76
C GLY A 156 4.65 5.96 -23.28
N GLU A 157 4.09 4.94 -22.63
CA GLU A 157 4.18 4.76 -21.17
C GLU A 157 5.61 4.53 -20.67
N GLU A 158 6.46 3.90 -21.46
CA GLU A 158 7.87 3.68 -21.09
C GLU A 158 8.66 4.99 -21.03
N PHE A 159 8.23 6.04 -21.74
CA PHE A 159 8.84 7.36 -21.72
C PHE A 159 8.75 8.01 -20.35
N GLU A 160 7.71 7.74 -19.55
CA GLU A 160 7.54 8.31 -18.21
C GLU A 160 8.74 8.04 -17.29
N LEU A 161 9.47 6.96 -17.52
CA LEU A 161 10.71 6.62 -16.79
C LEU A 161 11.88 7.58 -17.12
N PHE A 162 11.82 8.24 -18.26
CA PHE A 162 12.86 9.13 -18.75
C PHE A 162 12.44 10.61 -18.75
N ARG A 163 11.21 10.92 -18.37
CA ARG A 163 10.72 12.29 -18.26
C ARG A 163 11.53 13.12 -17.25
N ASP A 164 11.90 12.53 -16.12
CA ASP A 164 12.76 13.11 -15.09
C ASP A 164 13.59 11.99 -14.47
N PHE A 165 14.88 11.90 -14.80
CA PHE A 165 15.71 10.81 -14.34
C PHE A 165 17.16 11.24 -14.08
N ASN A 166 17.85 10.43 -13.30
CA ASN A 166 19.27 10.61 -13.02
C ASN A 166 20.11 9.77 -14.00
N PHE A 167 20.95 10.44 -14.73
CA PHE A 167 21.89 9.84 -15.67
C PHE A 167 23.30 9.79 -15.09
N VAL A 168 23.86 8.59 -15.02
CA VAL A 168 25.24 8.37 -14.54
C VAL A 168 26.17 8.35 -15.74
N PHE A 169 27.04 9.35 -15.81
CA PHE A 169 28.06 9.43 -16.86
C PHE A 169 29.43 9.00 -16.34
N ARG A 170 30.05 8.11 -17.09
CA ARG A 170 31.48 7.71 -16.95
C ARG A 170 32.10 7.71 -18.34
N PRO A 171 33.27 8.36 -18.49
CA PRO A 171 33.98 8.44 -19.79
C PRO A 171 34.49 7.09 -20.28
#